data_3eb4d9a6ae6b6d8517eb561d89b49467
#
_entry.id   3eb4d9a6ae6b6d8517eb561d89b49467
#
_cell.length_a   1.000
_cell.length_b   1.000
_cell.length_c   1.000
_cell.angle_alpha   90.00
_cell.angle_beta   90.00
_cell.angle_gamma   90.00
#
_symmetry.space_group_name_H-M   'P 1'
#
loop_
_entity.id
_entity.type
_entity.pdbx_description
1 polymer ?
#
loop_
_entity_poly.entity_id
_entity_poly.type
_entity_poly.pdbx_seq_one_letter_code
_entity_poly.pdbx_strand_id
1 'polypeptide(L)'
;MQIIKNYFHIGLKEPFCVLHASDTHITFADNRDTERKLELSQGRNRVFPTAEENLEFLKEKACKEERTLIYTGDLIDFVSEMNFEKAEDFCKSVDIFMSAGNHEFSLYVGEAKEDAEYRNISLSRVQRIFNNDIRCSSRIIGGVNFVAIDNSYYLFEKEQIDFLKKETEKEYPVILCVHVPLYTRELYDLEVKQKGDPAYLMSVPEELMQSYTPHRYEQQKHDEITAEAFDFIVNCKNIKGILAGHLHKDFEGMINNDTPQLITGCETVREVYFD
;
A
#
# COMPACT_ATOMS: atom_id res chain seq x y z
N MET A 1 -11.07 9.64 -11.74
CA MET A 1 -9.94 8.67 -11.75
C MET A 1 -9.66 8.15 -13.16
N GLN A 2 -8.39 7.91 -13.50
CA GLN A 2 -7.97 7.21 -14.71
C GLN A 2 -8.16 5.69 -14.52
N ILE A 3 -8.50 4.96 -15.58
CA ILE A 3 -8.58 3.48 -15.56
C ILE A 3 -7.42 2.93 -16.39
N ILE A 4 -6.60 2.07 -15.76
CA ILE A 4 -5.53 1.32 -16.43
C ILE A 4 -5.87 -0.17 -16.38
N LYS A 5 -5.57 -0.92 -17.44
CA LYS A 5 -5.78 -2.37 -17.51
C LYS A 5 -4.46 -3.10 -17.47
N ASN A 6 -4.33 -4.06 -16.58
CA ASN A 6 -3.17 -4.93 -16.46
C ASN A 6 -3.60 -6.40 -16.53
N TYR A 7 -2.70 -7.26 -17.01
CA TYR A 7 -2.97 -8.67 -17.25
C TYR A 7 -1.87 -9.52 -16.62
N PHE A 8 -2.29 -10.50 -15.82
CA PHE A 8 -1.43 -11.53 -15.25
C PHE A 8 -1.79 -12.87 -15.87
N HIS A 9 -0.93 -13.35 -16.77
CA HIS A 9 -1.08 -14.66 -17.42
C HIS A 9 -0.45 -15.74 -16.53
N ILE A 10 -1.22 -16.28 -15.60
CA ILE A 10 -0.74 -17.22 -14.57
C ILE A 10 -1.36 -18.61 -14.70
N GLY A 11 -2.11 -18.84 -15.76
CA GLY A 11 -2.65 -20.16 -16.13
C GLY A 11 -3.87 -20.57 -15.32
N LEU A 12 -4.76 -19.64 -15.02
CA LEU A 12 -6.03 -19.93 -14.34
C LEU A 12 -7.03 -20.62 -15.29
N LYS A 13 -7.88 -21.49 -14.74
CA LYS A 13 -8.97 -22.13 -15.50
C LYS A 13 -10.09 -21.16 -15.82
N GLU A 14 -10.39 -20.27 -14.89
CA GLU A 14 -11.46 -19.28 -15.00
C GLU A 14 -10.87 -17.89 -14.81
N PRO A 15 -10.86 -17.06 -15.85
CA PRO A 15 -10.38 -15.67 -15.74
C PRO A 15 -11.25 -14.85 -14.82
N PHE A 16 -10.64 -13.94 -14.07
CA PHE A 16 -11.36 -12.96 -13.25
C PHE A 16 -10.64 -11.62 -13.22
N CYS A 17 -11.26 -10.61 -12.62
CA CYS A 17 -10.70 -9.28 -12.50
C CYS A 17 -10.95 -8.71 -11.10
N VAL A 18 -9.94 -8.07 -10.53
CA VAL A 18 -10.06 -7.22 -9.34
C VAL A 18 -9.77 -5.76 -9.70
N LEU A 19 -10.21 -4.85 -8.84
CA LEU A 19 -9.78 -3.45 -8.89
C LEU A 19 -8.58 -3.27 -7.97
N HIS A 20 -7.60 -2.46 -8.37
CA HIS A 20 -6.50 -2.05 -7.49
C HIS A 20 -6.45 -0.53 -7.43
N ALA A 21 -6.46 0.01 -6.22
CA ALA A 21 -6.32 1.44 -5.93
C ALA A 21 -5.44 1.66 -4.70
N SER A 22 -4.93 2.87 -4.54
CA SER A 22 -4.08 3.29 -3.44
C SER A 22 -4.12 4.81 -3.26
N ASP A 23 -3.66 5.29 -2.10
CA ASP A 23 -3.29 6.69 -1.89
C ASP A 23 -4.44 7.71 -2.14
N THR A 24 -5.65 7.41 -1.72
CA THR A 24 -6.77 8.36 -1.85
C THR A 24 -6.60 9.59 -0.96
N HIS A 25 -6.01 9.42 0.23
CA HIS A 25 -5.69 10.51 1.15
C HIS A 25 -6.89 11.40 1.50
N ILE A 26 -7.99 10.83 2.03
CA ILE A 26 -9.08 11.66 2.55
C ILE A 26 -8.62 12.50 3.73
N THR A 27 -9.08 13.77 3.80
CA THR A 27 -8.49 14.79 4.65
C THR A 27 -9.50 15.45 5.60
N PHE A 28 -10.46 14.69 6.10
CA PHE A 28 -11.52 15.22 6.96
C PHE A 28 -11.06 15.44 8.41
N ALA A 29 -11.56 16.52 9.02
CA ALA A 29 -11.49 16.78 10.44
C ALA A 29 -12.74 17.58 10.87
N ASP A 30 -13.14 17.48 12.12
CA ASP A 30 -14.29 18.20 12.67
C ASP A 30 -14.02 18.77 14.07
N ASN A 31 -15.06 19.22 14.75
CA ASN A 31 -14.97 19.90 16.06
C ASN A 31 -14.47 19.01 17.20
N ARG A 32 -14.27 17.71 16.99
CA ARG A 32 -13.63 16.77 17.94
C ARG A 32 -12.10 16.84 17.85
N ASP A 33 -11.58 17.42 16.78
CA ASP A 33 -10.16 17.57 16.52
C ASP A 33 -9.62 18.91 17.05
N THR A 34 -8.30 19.02 17.19
CA THR A 34 -7.65 20.27 17.56
C THR A 34 -7.74 21.28 16.42
N GLU A 35 -7.67 22.59 16.75
CA GLU A 35 -7.63 23.67 15.75
C GLU A 35 -6.57 23.44 14.69
N ARG A 36 -5.39 22.97 15.12
CA ARG A 36 -4.30 22.64 14.20
C ARG A 36 -4.65 21.50 13.22
N LYS A 37 -5.43 20.50 13.61
CA LYS A 37 -5.89 19.46 12.69
C LYS A 37 -6.94 19.98 11.71
N LEU A 38 -7.78 20.91 12.13
CA LEU A 38 -8.72 21.59 11.23
C LEU A 38 -7.98 22.41 10.16
N GLU A 39 -6.93 23.16 10.55
CA GLU A 39 -6.05 23.86 9.60
C GLU A 39 -5.34 22.89 8.66
N LEU A 40 -4.83 21.77 9.21
CA LEU A 40 -4.18 20.72 8.44
C LEU A 40 -5.13 20.12 7.40
N SER A 41 -6.35 19.80 7.78
CA SER A 41 -7.39 19.29 6.87
C SER A 41 -7.59 20.24 5.68
N GLN A 42 -7.73 21.53 5.92
CA GLN A 42 -7.86 22.52 4.85
C GLN A 42 -6.62 22.59 3.94
N GLY A 43 -5.43 22.53 4.55
CA GLY A 43 -4.15 22.53 3.82
C GLY A 43 -3.97 21.29 2.94
N ARG A 44 -4.23 20.12 3.50
CA ARG A 44 -4.08 18.83 2.83
C ARG A 44 -5.13 18.60 1.75
N ASN A 45 -6.36 19.09 1.94
CA ASN A 45 -7.38 19.06 0.90
C ASN A 45 -6.98 19.83 -0.37
N ARG A 46 -6.08 20.81 -0.27
CA ARG A 46 -5.51 21.47 -1.47
C ARG A 46 -4.49 20.62 -2.20
N VAL A 47 -3.87 19.68 -1.49
CA VAL A 47 -2.91 18.70 -2.08
C VAL A 47 -3.67 17.54 -2.73
N PHE A 48 -4.76 17.09 -2.10
CA PHE A 48 -5.62 15.99 -2.58
C PHE A 48 -7.06 16.48 -2.83
N PRO A 49 -7.27 17.39 -3.76
CA PRO A 49 -8.58 18.04 -3.93
C PRO A 49 -9.67 17.10 -4.45
N THR A 50 -9.29 15.99 -5.05
CA THR A 50 -10.19 14.98 -5.65
C THR A 50 -10.38 13.75 -4.76
N ALA A 51 -9.85 13.74 -3.52
CA ALA A 51 -9.85 12.55 -2.65
C ALA A 51 -11.28 11.99 -2.42
N GLU A 52 -12.24 12.85 -2.10
CA GLU A 52 -13.64 12.44 -1.86
C GLU A 52 -14.31 11.92 -3.12
N GLU A 53 -14.11 12.61 -4.26
CA GLU A 53 -14.63 12.20 -5.57
C GLU A 53 -14.02 10.86 -6.01
N ASN A 54 -12.73 10.64 -5.76
CA ASN A 54 -12.04 9.40 -6.05
C ASN A 54 -12.58 8.24 -5.20
N LEU A 55 -12.84 8.49 -3.91
CA LEU A 55 -13.40 7.49 -3.02
C LEU A 55 -14.80 7.05 -3.48
N GLU A 56 -15.67 8.01 -3.83
CA GLU A 56 -17.02 7.69 -4.33
C GLU A 56 -16.97 6.95 -5.68
N PHE A 57 -16.07 7.37 -6.59
CA PHE A 57 -15.86 6.65 -7.85
C PHE A 57 -15.44 5.19 -7.63
N LEU A 58 -14.50 4.92 -6.70
CA LEU A 58 -14.06 3.56 -6.37
C LEU A 58 -15.22 2.72 -5.85
N LYS A 59 -16.04 3.29 -4.95
CA LYS A 59 -17.22 2.64 -4.39
C LYS A 59 -18.24 2.29 -5.48
N GLU A 60 -18.62 3.27 -6.29
CA GLU A 60 -19.56 3.06 -7.39
C GLU A 60 -19.07 1.99 -8.37
N LYS A 61 -17.79 2.05 -8.74
CA LYS A 61 -17.18 1.11 -9.68
C LYS A 61 -17.14 -0.31 -9.10
N ALA A 62 -16.66 -0.47 -7.85
CA ALA A 62 -16.57 -1.78 -7.20
C ALA A 62 -17.96 -2.43 -7.04
N CYS A 63 -18.94 -1.66 -6.57
CA CYS A 63 -20.30 -2.16 -6.41
C CYS A 63 -20.99 -2.49 -7.75
N LYS A 64 -20.88 -1.61 -8.75
CA LYS A 64 -21.50 -1.80 -10.07
C LYS A 64 -20.95 -3.00 -10.82
N GLU A 65 -19.65 -3.25 -10.70
CA GLU A 65 -18.96 -4.32 -11.42
C GLU A 65 -18.85 -5.60 -10.58
N GLU A 66 -19.33 -5.57 -9.32
CA GLU A 66 -19.25 -6.69 -8.37
C GLU A 66 -17.83 -7.24 -8.23
N ARG A 67 -16.85 -6.31 -8.14
CA ARG A 67 -15.43 -6.65 -8.08
C ARG A 67 -14.86 -6.35 -6.70
N THR A 68 -14.01 -7.25 -6.22
CA THR A 68 -13.19 -6.99 -5.03
C THR A 68 -12.21 -5.86 -5.31
N LEU A 69 -12.14 -4.90 -4.40
CA LEU A 69 -11.16 -3.83 -4.39
C LEU A 69 -9.95 -4.26 -3.55
N ILE A 70 -8.78 -4.39 -4.19
CA ILE A 70 -7.49 -4.50 -3.50
C ILE A 70 -7.00 -3.07 -3.26
N TYR A 71 -6.76 -2.72 -1.99
CA TYR A 71 -6.37 -1.36 -1.64
C TYR A 71 -5.03 -1.36 -0.90
N THR A 72 -4.04 -0.66 -1.43
CA THR A 72 -2.66 -0.74 -0.95
C THR A 72 -2.23 0.47 -0.11
N GLY A 73 -3.10 0.92 0.80
CA GLY A 73 -2.76 1.89 1.85
C GLY A 73 -2.99 3.35 1.51
N ASP A 74 -2.81 4.20 2.52
CA ASP A 74 -3.02 5.65 2.47
C ASP A 74 -4.45 6.04 2.02
N LEU A 75 -5.45 5.36 2.60
CA LEU A 75 -6.85 5.71 2.44
C LEU A 75 -7.16 7.05 3.13
N ILE A 76 -6.66 7.23 4.34
CA ILE A 76 -6.70 8.49 5.08
C ILE A 76 -5.36 9.22 4.97
N ASP A 77 -5.38 10.54 5.00
CA ASP A 77 -4.16 11.35 4.95
C ASP A 77 -3.53 11.56 6.34
N PHE A 78 -4.33 11.56 7.38
CA PHE A 78 -3.90 11.65 8.77
C PHE A 78 -4.98 11.13 9.71
N VAL A 79 -4.57 10.83 10.93
CA VAL A 79 -5.47 10.33 11.97
C VAL A 79 -6.38 11.44 12.48
N SER A 80 -7.69 11.30 12.23
CA SER A 80 -8.77 12.05 12.83
C SER A 80 -9.98 11.14 13.02
N GLU A 81 -10.91 11.49 13.93
CA GLU A 81 -12.12 10.70 14.11
C GLU A 81 -12.99 10.69 12.84
N MET A 82 -13.08 11.84 12.17
CA MET A 82 -13.87 11.93 10.94
C MET A 82 -13.26 11.14 9.78
N ASN A 83 -11.92 11.13 9.63
CA ASN A 83 -11.25 10.28 8.65
C ASN A 83 -11.52 8.80 8.94
N PHE A 84 -11.44 8.37 10.18
CA PHE A 84 -11.73 6.99 10.54
C PHE A 84 -13.19 6.61 10.27
N GLU A 85 -14.14 7.44 10.61
CA GLU A 85 -15.56 7.22 10.33
C GLU A 85 -15.82 7.07 8.81
N LYS A 86 -15.28 7.99 8.02
CA LYS A 86 -15.40 7.95 6.55
C LYS A 86 -14.74 6.70 5.94
N ALA A 87 -13.54 6.36 6.40
CA ALA A 87 -12.83 5.15 5.94
C ALA A 87 -13.58 3.86 6.33
N GLU A 88 -14.10 3.80 7.56
CA GLU A 88 -14.89 2.68 8.07
C GLU A 88 -16.18 2.48 7.26
N ASP A 89 -16.90 3.57 6.97
CA ASP A 89 -18.10 3.54 6.14
C ASP A 89 -17.81 3.09 4.70
N PHE A 90 -16.71 3.57 4.13
CA PHE A 90 -16.25 3.12 2.81
C PHE A 90 -15.93 1.63 2.82
N CYS A 91 -15.10 1.16 3.75
CA CYS A 91 -14.70 -0.24 3.84
C CYS A 91 -15.86 -1.19 4.10
N LYS A 92 -16.94 -0.74 4.77
CA LYS A 92 -18.18 -1.51 4.95
C LYS A 92 -19.06 -1.53 3.70
N SER A 93 -18.91 -0.56 2.81
CA SER A 93 -19.77 -0.40 1.63
C SER A 93 -19.30 -1.16 0.40
N VAL A 94 -18.06 -1.67 0.39
CA VAL A 94 -17.44 -2.36 -0.75
C VAL A 94 -16.81 -3.69 -0.32
N ASP A 95 -16.70 -4.63 -1.24
CA ASP A 95 -15.88 -5.82 -1.03
C ASP A 95 -14.41 -5.44 -1.19
N ILE A 96 -13.70 -5.25 -0.07
CA ILE A 96 -12.34 -4.71 -0.01
C ILE A 96 -11.38 -5.64 0.74
N PHE A 97 -10.12 -5.66 0.27
CA PHE A 97 -8.99 -6.30 0.93
C PHE A 97 -7.80 -5.32 0.93
N MET A 98 -7.22 -5.03 2.11
CA MET A 98 -6.32 -3.89 2.28
C MET A 98 -4.97 -4.27 2.86
N SER A 99 -3.90 -3.56 2.45
CA SER A 99 -2.67 -3.37 3.23
C SER A 99 -2.62 -1.95 3.79
N ALA A 100 -1.94 -1.75 4.92
CA ALA A 100 -1.81 -0.43 5.53
C ALA A 100 -0.74 0.42 4.82
N GLY A 101 -0.99 1.73 4.74
CA GLY A 101 0.01 2.72 4.40
C GLY A 101 0.51 3.49 5.62
N ASN A 102 1.51 4.34 5.45
CA ASN A 102 2.08 5.10 6.56
C ASN A 102 1.15 6.21 7.06
N HIS A 103 0.26 6.72 6.22
CA HIS A 103 -0.69 7.76 6.58
C HIS A 103 -1.83 7.27 7.49
N GLU A 104 -2.16 5.96 7.49
CA GLU A 104 -3.09 5.39 8.47
C GLU A 104 -2.61 5.58 9.92
N PHE A 105 -1.31 5.72 10.12
CA PHE A 105 -0.71 5.92 11.45
C PHE A 105 -0.38 7.38 11.74
N SER A 106 -0.30 8.24 10.74
CA SER A 106 0.22 9.61 10.86
C SER A 106 -0.72 10.53 11.64
N LEU A 107 -0.19 11.20 12.65
CA LEU A 107 -0.87 12.28 13.36
C LEU A 107 -0.65 13.65 12.73
N TYR A 108 0.47 13.87 12.02
CA TYR A 108 0.98 15.14 11.48
C TYR A 108 1.10 16.31 12.48
N VAL A 109 0.52 16.18 13.65
CA VAL A 109 0.53 17.23 14.67
C VAL A 109 1.49 16.82 15.76
N GLY A 110 2.72 17.36 15.65
CA GLY A 110 3.77 17.17 16.64
C GLY A 110 4.55 15.85 16.51
N GLU A 111 4.05 14.92 15.73
CA GLU A 111 4.58 13.56 15.70
C GLU A 111 4.29 12.83 14.40
N ALA A 112 4.99 13.15 13.33
CA ALA A 112 5.17 12.17 12.27
C ALA A 112 6.26 11.17 12.72
N LYS A 113 5.96 10.33 13.72
CA LYS A 113 6.85 9.25 14.09
C LYS A 113 6.58 8.07 13.17
N GLU A 114 7.40 7.97 12.17
CA GLU A 114 7.45 6.84 11.27
C GLU A 114 8.43 5.81 11.86
N ASP A 115 8.08 5.22 13.00
CA ASP A 115 8.85 4.18 13.69
C ASP A 115 7.96 3.02 14.13
N ALA A 116 8.56 1.84 14.28
CA ALA A 116 7.88 0.61 14.60
C ALA A 116 7.17 0.66 15.97
N GLU A 117 7.73 1.37 16.96
CA GLU A 117 7.13 1.50 18.29
C GLU A 117 5.82 2.29 18.22
N TYR A 118 5.82 3.41 17.51
CA TYR A 118 4.63 4.23 17.31
C TYR A 118 3.55 3.48 16.53
N ARG A 119 3.93 2.75 15.47
CA ARG A 119 3.01 1.88 14.74
C ARG A 119 2.35 0.87 15.67
N ASN A 120 3.12 0.15 16.49
CA ASN A 120 2.61 -0.87 17.39
C ASN A 120 1.62 -0.31 18.42
N ILE A 121 1.89 0.87 18.98
CA ILE A 121 0.96 1.58 19.89
C ILE A 121 -0.34 1.95 19.18
N SER A 122 -0.28 2.29 17.90
CA SER A 122 -1.41 2.76 17.11
C SER A 122 -2.25 1.64 16.48
N LEU A 123 -1.76 0.41 16.41
CA LEU A 123 -2.37 -0.71 15.68
C LEU A 123 -3.84 -0.93 16.03
N SER A 124 -4.21 -0.99 17.32
CA SER A 124 -5.58 -1.26 17.72
C SER A 124 -6.58 -0.18 17.26
N ARG A 125 -6.12 1.06 17.18
CA ARG A 125 -6.93 2.16 16.67
C ARG A 125 -7.10 2.09 15.17
N VAL A 126 -6.00 1.83 14.45
CA VAL A 126 -5.99 1.76 12.98
C VAL A 126 -6.73 0.52 12.49
N GLN A 127 -6.67 -0.61 13.20
CA GLN A 127 -7.36 -1.85 12.86
C GLN A 127 -8.88 -1.64 12.64
N ARG A 128 -9.49 -0.66 13.27
CA ARG A 128 -10.95 -0.40 13.15
C ARG A 128 -11.43 -0.09 11.73
N ILE A 129 -10.56 0.44 10.87
CA ILE A 129 -10.89 0.75 9.49
C ILE A 129 -10.57 -0.40 8.51
N PHE A 130 -9.98 -1.49 9.00
CA PHE A 130 -9.64 -2.65 8.19
C PHE A 130 -10.60 -3.81 8.44
N ASN A 131 -11.09 -4.41 7.35
CA ASN A 131 -11.88 -5.63 7.40
C ASN A 131 -11.03 -6.89 7.58
N ASN A 132 -9.73 -6.80 7.29
CA ASN A 132 -8.74 -7.87 7.44
C ASN A 132 -7.69 -7.47 8.49
N ASP A 133 -6.90 -8.44 8.97
CA ASP A 133 -5.79 -8.14 9.88
C ASP A 133 -4.78 -7.23 9.19
N ILE A 134 -4.51 -6.09 9.82
CA ILE A 134 -3.66 -5.03 9.26
C ILE A 134 -2.18 -5.45 9.18
N ARG A 135 -1.71 -6.31 10.09
CA ARG A 135 -0.29 -6.71 10.12
C ARG A 135 0.06 -7.64 8.97
N CYS A 136 -0.73 -8.68 8.81
CA CYS A 136 -0.66 -9.58 7.66
C CYS A 136 -1.96 -10.40 7.56
N SER A 137 -2.43 -10.59 6.36
CA SER A 137 -3.60 -11.40 6.08
C SER A 137 -3.56 -11.95 4.66
N SER A 138 -4.37 -12.96 4.39
CA SER A 138 -4.52 -13.50 3.04
C SER A 138 -5.99 -13.75 2.71
N ARG A 139 -6.31 -13.65 1.41
CA ARG A 139 -7.64 -13.94 0.87
C ARG A 139 -7.52 -14.56 -0.52
N ILE A 140 -8.18 -15.70 -0.70
CA ILE A 140 -8.25 -16.35 -2.02
C ILE A 140 -9.42 -15.74 -2.79
N ILE A 141 -9.13 -15.19 -3.98
CA ILE A 141 -10.09 -14.59 -4.89
C ILE A 141 -9.85 -15.19 -6.28
N GLY A 142 -10.84 -15.81 -6.90
CA GLY A 142 -10.71 -16.36 -8.25
C GLY A 142 -9.60 -17.41 -8.44
N GLY A 143 -9.17 -18.07 -7.35
CA GLY A 143 -8.07 -19.03 -7.40
C GLY A 143 -6.66 -18.43 -7.23
N VAL A 144 -6.56 -17.15 -6.91
CA VAL A 144 -5.33 -16.43 -6.58
C VAL A 144 -5.33 -16.07 -5.09
N ASN A 145 -4.21 -16.26 -4.42
CA ASN A 145 -4.03 -15.88 -3.02
C ASN A 145 -3.43 -14.47 -2.93
N PHE A 146 -4.26 -13.49 -2.58
CA PHE A 146 -3.82 -12.14 -2.29
C PHE A 146 -3.31 -12.10 -0.85
N VAL A 147 -2.07 -11.68 -0.66
CA VAL A 147 -1.40 -11.61 0.64
C VAL A 147 -1.07 -10.16 0.94
N ALA A 148 -1.75 -9.57 1.91
CA ALA A 148 -1.49 -8.22 2.40
C ALA A 148 -0.51 -8.27 3.56
N ILE A 149 0.52 -7.43 3.51
CA ILE A 149 1.52 -7.27 4.58
C ILE A 149 1.75 -5.78 4.82
N ASP A 150 1.70 -5.38 6.08
CA ASP A 150 2.06 -4.02 6.48
C ASP A 150 3.58 -3.83 6.40
N ASN A 151 4.02 -2.99 5.47
CA ASN A 151 5.39 -2.53 5.31
C ASN A 151 5.50 -1.00 5.37
N SER A 152 4.51 -0.34 5.97
CA SER A 152 4.34 1.12 6.00
C SER A 152 5.54 1.89 6.57
N TYR A 153 6.39 1.22 7.34
CA TYR A 153 7.60 1.79 7.94
C TYR A 153 8.90 1.28 7.31
N TYR A 154 8.85 0.81 6.06
CA TYR A 154 10.00 0.30 5.29
C TYR A 154 10.66 -0.96 5.87
N LEU A 155 10.00 -1.63 6.80
CA LEU A 155 10.49 -2.84 7.46
C LEU A 155 9.44 -3.95 7.42
N PHE A 156 9.92 -5.19 7.39
CA PHE A 156 9.13 -6.38 7.66
C PHE A 156 9.45 -6.93 9.05
N GLU A 157 8.46 -7.56 9.67
CA GLU A 157 8.62 -8.29 10.92
C GLU A 157 8.79 -9.80 10.63
N LYS A 158 9.44 -10.51 11.55
CA LYS A 158 9.69 -11.95 11.40
C LYS A 158 8.40 -12.76 11.20
N GLU A 159 7.37 -12.43 11.97
CA GLU A 159 6.06 -13.08 11.89
C GLU A 159 5.39 -12.88 10.53
N GLN A 160 5.57 -11.71 9.92
CA GLN A 160 5.04 -11.40 8.59
C GLN A 160 5.73 -12.23 7.51
N ILE A 161 7.04 -12.43 7.62
CA ILE A 161 7.80 -13.27 6.69
C ILE A 161 7.41 -14.73 6.84
N ASP A 162 7.31 -15.21 8.07
CA ASP A 162 6.89 -16.58 8.34
C ASP A 162 5.47 -16.84 7.84
N PHE A 163 4.59 -15.85 7.95
CA PHE A 163 3.26 -15.88 7.36
C PHE A 163 3.34 -15.95 5.82
N LEU A 164 4.09 -15.06 5.17
CA LEU A 164 4.24 -15.05 3.72
C LEU A 164 4.77 -16.38 3.19
N LYS A 165 5.80 -16.95 3.83
CA LYS A 165 6.36 -18.25 3.47
C LYS A 165 5.29 -19.35 3.48
N LYS A 166 4.46 -19.42 4.54
CA LYS A 166 3.34 -20.36 4.64
C LYS A 166 2.29 -20.14 3.55
N GLU A 167 1.99 -18.88 3.21
CA GLU A 167 1.05 -18.57 2.16
C GLU A 167 1.55 -18.97 0.77
N THR A 168 2.86 -18.87 0.53
CA THR A 168 3.48 -19.31 -0.73
C THR A 168 3.63 -20.83 -0.86
N GLU A 169 3.51 -21.60 0.22
CA GLU A 169 3.49 -23.07 0.21
C GLU A 169 2.13 -23.66 -0.22
N LYS A 170 1.07 -22.82 -0.21
CA LYS A 170 -0.25 -23.23 -0.69
C LYS A 170 -0.23 -23.42 -2.21
N GLU A 171 -1.20 -24.18 -2.72
CA GLU A 171 -1.33 -24.48 -4.16
C GLU A 171 -1.73 -23.29 -5.05
N TYR A 172 -2.08 -22.14 -4.44
CA TYR A 172 -2.54 -20.95 -5.14
C TYR A 172 -1.38 -20.02 -5.50
N PRO A 173 -1.35 -19.44 -6.73
CA PRO A 173 -0.43 -18.36 -7.05
C PRO A 173 -0.67 -17.16 -6.13
N VAL A 174 0.41 -16.50 -5.71
CA VAL A 174 0.35 -15.40 -4.74
C VAL A 174 0.52 -14.07 -5.45
N ILE A 175 -0.34 -13.11 -5.10
CA ILE A 175 -0.16 -11.68 -5.36
C ILE A 175 0.12 -10.99 -4.02
N LEU A 176 1.32 -10.42 -3.89
CA LEU A 176 1.72 -9.67 -2.70
C LEU A 176 1.16 -8.25 -2.77
N CYS A 177 0.45 -7.82 -1.72
CA CYS A 177 -0.11 -6.49 -1.57
C CYS A 177 0.63 -5.76 -0.44
N VAL A 178 1.37 -4.72 -0.78
CA VAL A 178 2.14 -3.89 0.15
C VAL A 178 1.91 -2.42 -0.16
N HIS A 179 2.21 -1.53 0.79
CA HIS A 179 2.10 -0.10 0.51
C HIS A 179 3.37 0.44 -0.13
N VAL A 180 4.50 0.32 0.57
CA VAL A 180 5.79 0.82 0.07
C VAL A 180 6.33 -0.12 -1.00
N PRO A 181 6.60 0.38 -2.22
CA PRO A 181 7.14 -0.46 -3.29
C PRO A 181 8.52 -1.00 -2.97
N LEU A 182 8.79 -2.21 -3.45
CA LEU A 182 10.11 -2.83 -3.35
C LEU A 182 11.07 -2.20 -4.35
N TYR A 183 12.33 -2.08 -3.92
CA TYR A 183 13.40 -1.54 -4.75
C TYR A 183 13.57 -2.35 -6.05
N THR A 184 13.65 -1.62 -7.16
CA THR A 184 14.27 -2.05 -8.40
C THR A 184 15.17 -0.92 -8.88
N ARG A 185 16.22 -1.24 -9.64
CA ARG A 185 17.13 -0.22 -10.17
C ARG A 185 16.40 0.78 -11.06
N GLU A 186 15.49 0.30 -11.90
CA GLU A 186 14.69 1.14 -12.80
C GLU A 186 13.82 2.12 -12.01
N LEU A 187 13.08 1.64 -11.01
CA LEU A 187 12.22 2.48 -10.19
C LEU A 187 13.01 3.50 -9.38
N TYR A 188 14.15 3.09 -8.80
CA TYR A 188 15.05 3.99 -8.09
C TYR A 188 15.55 5.13 -8.98
N ASP A 189 16.07 4.81 -10.16
CA ASP A 189 16.59 5.81 -11.10
C ASP A 189 15.48 6.77 -11.56
N LEU A 190 14.24 6.27 -11.73
CA LEU A 190 13.08 7.09 -12.06
C LEU A 190 12.71 8.05 -10.92
N GLU A 191 12.69 7.57 -9.65
CA GLU A 191 12.36 8.38 -8.48
C GLU A 191 13.38 9.50 -8.28
N VAL A 192 14.67 9.16 -8.26
CA VAL A 192 15.76 10.12 -8.08
C VAL A 192 15.79 11.17 -9.20
N LYS A 193 15.56 10.75 -10.45
CA LYS A 193 15.49 11.69 -11.60
C LYS A 193 14.33 12.67 -11.50
N GLN A 194 13.19 12.26 -10.94
CA GLN A 194 11.99 13.08 -10.89
C GLN A 194 11.90 13.97 -9.65
N LYS A 195 12.29 13.44 -8.50
CA LYS A 195 12.09 14.08 -7.19
C LYS A 195 13.41 14.42 -6.46
N GLY A 196 14.53 13.86 -6.92
CA GLY A 196 15.79 13.87 -6.15
C GLY A 196 15.77 12.82 -5.04
N ASP A 197 16.78 12.83 -4.17
CA ASP A 197 16.86 11.96 -3.00
C ASP A 197 15.89 12.42 -1.89
N PRO A 198 15.32 11.48 -1.12
CA PRO A 198 15.42 10.03 -1.22
C PRO A 198 14.44 9.45 -2.23
N ALA A 199 14.74 8.26 -2.78
CA ALA A 199 13.74 7.41 -3.38
C ALA A 199 12.98 6.68 -2.27
N TYR A 200 11.66 6.85 -2.21
CA TYR A 200 10.80 6.28 -1.15
C TYR A 200 10.45 4.83 -1.45
N LEU A 201 11.46 3.95 -1.39
CA LEU A 201 11.37 2.52 -1.72
C LEU A 201 11.87 1.68 -0.56
N MET A 202 11.37 0.46 -0.47
CA MET A 202 11.81 -0.52 0.50
C MET A 202 13.04 -1.29 -0.01
N SER A 203 14.00 -1.56 0.87
CA SER A 203 15.24 -2.32 0.58
C SER A 203 16.13 -1.68 -0.49
N VAL A 204 16.22 -0.35 -0.49
CA VAL A 204 17.23 0.36 -1.30
C VAL A 204 18.62 -0.05 -0.84
N PRO A 205 19.55 -0.42 -1.75
CA PRO A 205 20.95 -0.71 -1.39
C PRO A 205 21.62 0.45 -0.64
N GLU A 206 22.34 0.14 0.42
CA GLU A 206 22.91 1.14 1.33
C GLU A 206 23.87 2.11 0.61
N GLU A 207 24.61 1.63 -0.39
CA GLU A 207 25.49 2.45 -1.23
C GLU A 207 24.76 3.53 -2.04
N LEU A 208 23.47 3.35 -2.30
CA LEU A 208 22.65 4.34 -2.99
C LEU A 208 22.01 5.36 -2.04
N MET A 209 22.06 5.13 -0.74
CA MET A 209 21.50 6.02 0.28
C MET A 209 22.51 6.99 0.90
N GLN A 210 23.74 7.04 0.40
CA GLN A 210 24.81 7.87 0.97
C GLN A 210 24.52 9.38 0.93
N SER A 211 23.70 9.82 -0.01
CA SER A 211 23.25 11.22 -0.15
C SER A 211 22.03 11.57 0.68
N TYR A 212 21.37 10.57 1.29
CA TYR A 212 20.17 10.79 2.09
C TYR A 212 20.50 11.61 3.36
N THR A 213 19.53 12.41 3.81
CA THR A 213 19.63 13.02 5.14
C THR A 213 19.70 11.92 6.20
N PRO A 214 20.37 12.15 7.36
CA PRO A 214 20.47 11.14 8.42
C PRO A 214 19.12 10.56 8.84
N HIS A 215 18.08 11.41 8.94
CA HIS A 215 16.73 10.97 9.28
C HIS A 215 16.18 10.00 8.24
N ARG A 216 16.31 10.30 6.95
CA ARG A 216 15.79 9.45 5.88
C ARG A 216 16.60 8.17 5.70
N TYR A 217 17.90 8.23 5.93
CA TYR A 217 18.75 7.05 5.95
C TYR A 217 18.30 6.07 7.04
N GLU A 218 18.14 6.53 8.27
CA GLU A 218 17.68 5.68 9.37
C GLU A 218 16.25 5.15 9.17
N GLN A 219 15.39 5.91 8.53
CA GLN A 219 14.01 5.49 8.23
C GLN A 219 13.95 4.37 7.20
N GLN A 220 14.81 4.41 6.17
CA GLN A 220 14.75 3.49 5.04
C GLN A 220 15.81 2.38 5.09
N LYS A 221 16.75 2.47 6.03
CA LYS A 221 17.74 1.44 6.26
C LYS A 221 17.04 0.15 6.68
N HIS A 222 17.17 -0.88 5.87
CA HIS A 222 16.61 -2.19 6.18
C HIS A 222 17.46 -2.94 7.20
N ASP A 223 16.80 -3.74 8.03
CA ASP A 223 17.41 -4.70 8.94
C ASP A 223 17.61 -6.07 8.27
N GLU A 224 18.23 -7.01 9.00
CA GLU A 224 18.48 -8.36 8.49
C GLU A 224 17.19 -9.10 8.14
N ILE A 225 16.12 -8.87 8.90
CA ILE A 225 14.81 -9.50 8.68
C ILE A 225 14.20 -8.99 7.37
N THR A 226 14.25 -7.69 7.14
CA THR A 226 13.75 -7.08 5.92
C THR A 226 14.57 -7.49 4.69
N ALA A 227 15.90 -7.62 4.85
CA ALA A 227 16.76 -8.14 3.80
C ALA A 227 16.41 -9.61 3.44
N GLU A 228 16.20 -10.47 4.44
CA GLU A 228 15.73 -11.86 4.25
C GLU A 228 14.39 -11.89 3.51
N ALA A 229 13.46 -11.01 3.89
CA ALA A 229 12.15 -10.90 3.24
C ALA A 229 12.27 -10.50 1.77
N PHE A 230 13.07 -9.49 1.49
CA PHE A 230 13.30 -9.02 0.12
C PHE A 230 13.89 -10.14 -0.75
N ASP A 231 14.94 -10.81 -0.27
CA ASP A 231 15.56 -11.93 -0.97
C ASP A 231 14.57 -13.08 -1.20
N PHE A 232 13.73 -13.39 -0.21
CA PHE A 232 12.69 -14.39 -0.36
C PHE A 232 11.67 -14.00 -1.43
N ILE A 233 11.15 -12.76 -1.39
CA ILE A 233 10.14 -12.27 -2.35
C ILE A 233 10.69 -12.32 -3.78
N VAL A 234 11.92 -11.85 -4.00
CA VAL A 234 12.55 -11.81 -5.33
C VAL A 234 12.79 -13.21 -5.91
N ASN A 235 13.05 -14.21 -5.06
CA ASN A 235 13.38 -15.57 -5.50
C ASN A 235 12.19 -16.55 -5.43
N CYS A 236 11.06 -16.18 -4.83
CA CYS A 236 9.90 -17.05 -4.68
C CYS A 236 9.09 -17.15 -5.96
N LYS A 237 9.15 -18.33 -6.62
CA LYS A 237 8.44 -18.57 -7.89
C LYS A 237 6.90 -18.53 -7.77
N ASN A 238 6.36 -18.71 -6.56
CA ASN A 238 4.91 -18.69 -6.36
C ASN A 238 4.35 -17.29 -6.17
N ILE A 239 5.19 -16.27 -5.96
CA ILE A 239 4.80 -14.85 -6.01
C ILE A 239 4.76 -14.46 -7.50
N LYS A 240 3.57 -14.18 -8.00
CA LYS A 240 3.30 -13.89 -9.41
C LYS A 240 3.17 -12.41 -9.72
N GLY A 241 3.10 -11.59 -8.69
CA GLY A 241 3.02 -10.13 -8.85
C GLY A 241 2.99 -9.41 -7.51
N ILE A 242 3.25 -8.12 -7.58
CA ILE A 242 3.22 -7.21 -6.44
C ILE A 242 2.33 -6.03 -6.80
N LEU A 243 1.39 -5.69 -5.90
CA LEU A 243 0.57 -4.49 -5.98
C LEU A 243 1.01 -3.54 -4.87
N ALA A 244 1.30 -2.27 -5.22
CA ALA A 244 1.79 -1.27 -4.29
C ALA A 244 1.21 0.13 -4.57
N GLY A 245 1.48 1.09 -3.66
CA GLY A 245 1.11 2.50 -3.73
C GLY A 245 2.26 3.43 -3.40
N HIS A 246 2.04 4.38 -2.45
CA HIS A 246 3.02 5.23 -1.79
C HIS A 246 3.65 6.35 -2.63
N LEU A 247 3.91 6.12 -3.91
CA LEU A 247 4.64 7.08 -4.73
C LEU A 247 3.73 8.14 -5.38
N HIS A 248 2.41 8.04 -5.21
CA HIS A 248 1.38 8.90 -5.79
C HIS A 248 1.44 8.99 -7.32
N LYS A 249 2.00 7.97 -7.98
CA LYS A 249 2.11 7.88 -9.43
C LYS A 249 2.00 6.44 -9.91
N ASP A 250 1.70 6.28 -11.17
CA ASP A 250 1.64 4.98 -11.80
C ASP A 250 3.03 4.52 -12.24
N PHE A 251 3.33 3.26 -11.98
CA PHE A 251 4.52 2.60 -12.50
C PHE A 251 4.23 1.11 -12.73
N GLU A 252 4.86 0.56 -13.74
CA GLU A 252 4.85 -0.85 -14.08
C GLU A 252 6.29 -1.29 -14.36
N GLY A 253 6.79 -2.22 -13.58
CA GLY A 253 8.15 -2.73 -13.72
C GLY A 253 8.25 -4.16 -13.21
N MET A 254 9.45 -4.71 -13.27
CA MET A 254 9.72 -6.08 -12.87
C MET A 254 10.62 -6.11 -11.65
N ILE A 255 10.24 -6.89 -10.60
CA ILE A 255 11.14 -7.09 -9.44
C ILE A 255 12.24 -8.10 -9.75
N ASN A 256 11.94 -9.03 -10.64
CA ASN A 256 12.84 -10.01 -11.22
C ASN A 256 12.38 -10.31 -12.67
N ASN A 257 12.87 -11.39 -13.30
CA ASN A 257 12.52 -11.69 -14.69
C ASN A 257 11.04 -12.08 -14.91
N ASP A 258 10.34 -12.55 -13.87
CA ASP A 258 9.04 -13.19 -14.00
C ASP A 258 7.93 -12.51 -13.15
N THR A 259 8.29 -11.61 -12.23
CA THR A 259 7.35 -11.03 -11.25
C THR A 259 7.18 -9.54 -11.47
N PRO A 260 6.06 -9.10 -12.06
CA PRO A 260 5.76 -7.69 -12.21
C PRO A 260 5.40 -7.02 -10.88
N GLN A 261 5.78 -5.75 -10.74
CA GLN A 261 5.36 -4.86 -9.68
C GLN A 261 4.56 -3.71 -10.28
N LEU A 262 3.31 -3.57 -9.84
CA LEU A 262 2.41 -2.49 -10.26
C LEU A 262 2.24 -1.51 -9.10
N ILE A 263 2.56 -0.24 -9.37
CA ILE A 263 2.33 0.86 -8.42
C ILE A 263 1.17 1.70 -8.95
N THR A 264 0.20 1.99 -8.09
CA THR A 264 -0.99 2.75 -8.45
C THR A 264 -0.97 4.11 -7.79
N GLY A 265 -1.12 5.16 -8.61
CA GLY A 265 -1.18 6.53 -8.14
C GLY A 265 -2.55 6.94 -7.61
N CYS A 266 -2.60 8.07 -6.89
CA CYS A 266 -3.79 8.56 -6.16
C CYS A 266 -5.01 8.91 -7.04
N GLU A 267 -4.83 9.09 -8.35
CA GLU A 267 -5.92 9.39 -9.30
C GLU A 267 -6.20 8.24 -10.28
N THR A 268 -5.69 7.04 -9.98
CA THR A 268 -5.80 5.87 -10.84
C THR A 268 -6.49 4.71 -10.14
N VAL A 269 -7.27 3.95 -10.89
CA VAL A 269 -7.70 2.61 -10.55
C VAL A 269 -7.25 1.65 -11.62
N ARG A 270 -6.64 0.53 -11.23
CA ARG A 270 -6.27 -0.54 -12.16
C ARG A 270 -7.36 -1.60 -12.19
N GLU A 271 -7.75 -2.00 -13.38
CA GLU A 271 -8.46 -3.25 -13.62
C GLU A 271 -7.42 -4.34 -13.84
N VAL A 272 -7.24 -5.21 -12.86
CA VAL A 272 -6.20 -6.26 -12.89
C VAL A 272 -6.86 -7.58 -13.24
N TYR A 273 -6.59 -8.05 -14.44
CA TYR A 273 -7.12 -9.30 -15.01
C TYR A 273 -6.14 -10.45 -14.77
N PHE A 274 -6.68 -11.60 -14.39
CA PHE A 274 -5.95 -12.84 -14.17
C PHE A 274 -6.54 -13.95 -15.07
N ASP A 275 -5.68 -14.68 -15.79
CA ASP A 275 -6.06 -15.80 -16.68
C ASP A 275 -5.03 -16.94 -16.68
#